data_69c86fa654d9aa3f6a2e8426d3729c8e
#
_entry.id   69c86fa654d9aa3f6a2e8426d3729c8e
#
_cell.length_a   1.000
_cell.length_b   1.000
_cell.length_c   1.000
_cell.angle_alpha   90.00
_cell.angle_beta   90.00
_cell.angle_gamma   90.00
#
_symmetry.space_group_name_H-M   'P 1'
#
loop_
_entity.id
_entity.type
_entity.pdbx_description
1 polymer ?
#
loop_
_entity_poly.entity_id
_entity_poly.type
_entity_poly.pdbx_seq_one_letter_code
_entity_poly.pdbx_strand_id
1 'polypeptide(L)'
;MVAMKVSLQHKVLLGYMILIMAVCGMVSILLYERSRMREIKTETSEIRRIRHDISTAHRYITELATYGESVIVWEDTDFREYRRKRLQTDSLLQILKVSCGTFVLPKQIDSLCHLLEAKEIHLLRIMETITRQGEADSLLANRLPIVIREAVRTRTVTQKK
;
A
#
# COMPACT_ATOMS: atom_id res chain seq x y z
N MET A 1 -61.37 7.28 -53.43
CA MET A 1 -60.06 6.63 -53.20
C MET A 1 -59.22 6.91 -54.45
N VAL A 2 -58.30 7.88 -54.34
CA VAL A 2 -57.40 8.24 -55.44
C VAL A 2 -56.20 7.30 -55.39
N ALA A 3 -56.20 6.27 -56.22
CA ALA A 3 -55.07 5.45 -56.40
C ALA A 3 -53.96 6.22 -57.15
N MET A 4 -53.10 6.90 -56.43
CA MET A 4 -51.92 7.50 -57.06
C MET A 4 -51.14 6.43 -57.74
N LYS A 5 -51.09 6.42 -59.07
CA LYS A 5 -50.12 5.61 -59.86
C LYS A 5 -48.70 6.10 -59.59
N VAL A 6 -48.13 5.61 -58.49
CA VAL A 6 -46.74 5.90 -58.20
C VAL A 6 -45.90 5.28 -59.27
N SER A 7 -45.19 6.10 -60.05
CA SER A 7 -44.23 5.68 -61.09
C SER A 7 -43.22 4.68 -60.54
N LEU A 8 -42.81 3.70 -61.32
CA LEU A 8 -41.85 2.70 -60.95
C LEU A 8 -40.58 3.31 -60.34
N GLN A 9 -40.17 4.47 -60.85
CA GLN A 9 -39.02 5.24 -60.36
C GLN A 9 -39.18 5.66 -58.88
N HIS A 10 -40.40 6.09 -58.47
CA HIS A 10 -40.67 6.49 -57.09
C HIS A 10 -40.66 5.32 -56.13
N LYS A 11 -41.07 4.11 -56.57
CA LYS A 11 -41.01 2.88 -55.75
C LYS A 11 -39.58 2.44 -55.50
N VAL A 12 -38.70 2.52 -56.51
CA VAL A 12 -37.28 2.22 -56.37
C VAL A 12 -36.59 3.23 -55.49
N LEU A 13 -36.88 4.54 -55.66
CA LEU A 13 -36.31 5.59 -54.82
C LEU A 13 -36.71 5.43 -53.37
N LEU A 14 -37.98 5.10 -53.11
CA LEU A 14 -38.48 4.88 -51.72
C LEU A 14 -37.79 3.68 -51.09
N GLY A 15 -37.56 2.59 -51.81
CA GLY A 15 -36.80 1.41 -51.34
C GLY A 15 -35.36 1.76 -50.95
N TYR A 16 -34.71 2.59 -51.78
CA TYR A 16 -33.36 3.08 -51.48
C TYR A 16 -33.30 3.93 -50.25
N MET A 17 -34.28 4.86 -50.06
CA MET A 17 -34.37 5.70 -48.90
C MET A 17 -34.55 4.88 -47.59
N ILE A 18 -35.39 3.85 -47.62
CA ILE A 18 -35.61 2.97 -46.51
C ILE A 18 -34.30 2.20 -46.16
N LEU A 19 -33.61 1.72 -47.18
CA LEU A 19 -32.31 1.01 -47.01
C LEU A 19 -31.27 1.93 -46.35
N ILE A 20 -31.12 3.15 -46.85
CA ILE A 20 -30.19 4.15 -46.28
C ILE A 20 -30.53 4.44 -44.81
N MET A 21 -31.81 4.65 -44.52
CA MET A 21 -32.28 4.89 -43.13
C MET A 21 -31.97 3.71 -42.21
N ALA A 22 -32.14 2.48 -42.67
CA ALA A 22 -31.84 1.29 -41.93
C ALA A 22 -30.32 1.16 -41.64
N VAL A 23 -29.48 1.43 -42.67
CA VAL A 23 -28.03 1.42 -42.50
C VAL A 23 -27.56 2.52 -41.56
N CYS A 24 -28.07 3.74 -41.72
CA CYS A 24 -27.76 4.87 -40.80
C CYS A 24 -28.18 4.55 -39.37
N GLY A 25 -29.36 3.94 -39.18
CA GLY A 25 -29.81 3.50 -37.85
C GLY A 25 -28.90 2.48 -37.23
N MET A 26 -28.44 1.46 -37.98
CA MET A 26 -27.53 0.43 -37.50
C MET A 26 -26.15 1.02 -37.11
N VAL A 27 -25.61 1.91 -37.94
CA VAL A 27 -24.34 2.61 -37.65
C VAL A 27 -24.49 3.48 -36.39
N SER A 28 -25.60 4.20 -36.25
CA SER A 28 -25.85 5.04 -35.08
C SER A 28 -25.90 4.21 -33.78
N ILE A 29 -26.53 3.04 -33.79
CA ILE A 29 -26.58 2.11 -32.65
C ILE A 29 -25.19 1.60 -32.31
N LEU A 30 -24.41 1.19 -33.30
CA LEU A 30 -23.04 0.70 -33.08
C LEU A 30 -22.12 1.79 -32.51
N LEU A 31 -22.25 3.02 -32.96
CA LEU A 31 -21.48 4.15 -32.43
C LEU A 31 -21.87 4.47 -31.00
N TYR A 32 -23.16 4.42 -30.68
CA TYR A 32 -23.69 4.64 -29.33
C TYR A 32 -23.21 3.55 -28.36
N GLU A 33 -23.30 2.26 -28.75
CA GLU A 33 -22.81 1.15 -27.93
C GLU A 33 -21.30 1.24 -27.71
N ARG A 34 -20.53 1.61 -28.75
CA ARG A 34 -19.08 1.77 -28.65
C ARG A 34 -18.69 2.90 -27.69
N SER A 35 -19.42 4.00 -27.68
CA SER A 35 -19.21 5.11 -26.75
C SER A 35 -19.48 4.67 -25.31
N ARG A 36 -20.61 4.00 -25.07
CA ARG A 36 -21.00 3.49 -23.77
C ARG A 36 -20.02 2.43 -23.24
N MET A 37 -19.52 1.58 -24.11
CA MET A 37 -18.53 0.55 -23.74
C MET A 37 -17.16 1.15 -23.37
N ARG A 38 -16.79 2.30 -23.93
CA ARG A 38 -15.58 3.04 -23.53
C ARG A 38 -15.73 3.61 -22.11
N GLU A 39 -16.87 4.19 -21.79
CA GLU A 39 -17.15 4.74 -20.46
C GLU A 39 -17.09 3.65 -19.38
N ILE A 40 -17.72 2.51 -19.61
CA ILE A 40 -17.66 1.34 -18.71
C ILE A 40 -16.25 0.81 -18.55
N LYS A 41 -15.43 0.79 -19.62
CA LYS A 41 -14.04 0.34 -19.56
C LYS A 41 -13.17 1.26 -18.72
N THR A 42 -13.35 2.58 -18.79
CA THR A 42 -12.61 3.53 -17.98
C THR A 42 -12.95 3.38 -16.51
N GLU A 43 -14.22 3.32 -16.15
CA GLU A 43 -14.68 3.08 -14.78
C GLU A 43 -14.15 1.74 -14.23
N THR A 44 -14.23 0.68 -15.02
CA THR A 44 -13.73 -0.65 -14.61
C THR A 44 -12.20 -0.65 -14.42
N SER A 45 -11.46 0.10 -15.23
CA SER A 45 -10.00 0.20 -15.08
C SER A 45 -9.61 0.97 -13.83
N GLU A 46 -10.34 2.00 -13.47
CA GLU A 46 -10.14 2.79 -12.26
C GLU A 46 -10.43 1.97 -11.00
N ILE A 47 -11.55 1.25 -10.98
CA ILE A 47 -11.90 0.33 -9.88
C ILE A 47 -10.83 -0.76 -9.70
N ARG A 48 -10.30 -1.32 -10.80
CA ARG A 48 -9.22 -2.33 -10.73
C ARG A 48 -7.94 -1.73 -10.13
N ARG A 49 -7.58 -0.52 -10.51
CA ARG A 49 -6.43 0.19 -9.99
C ARG A 49 -6.58 0.42 -8.48
N ILE A 50 -7.70 0.98 -8.05
CA ILE A 50 -8.00 1.21 -6.64
C ILE A 50 -7.93 -0.10 -5.84
N ARG A 51 -8.52 -1.17 -6.35
CA ARG A 51 -8.48 -2.48 -5.71
C ARG A 51 -7.06 -3.02 -5.58
N HIS A 52 -6.23 -2.83 -6.60
CA HIS A 52 -4.82 -3.20 -6.57
C HIS A 52 -4.05 -2.42 -5.52
N ASP A 53 -4.26 -1.10 -5.46
CA ASP A 53 -3.60 -0.21 -4.50
C ASP A 53 -4.00 -0.55 -3.06
N ILE A 54 -5.28 -0.84 -2.80
CA ILE A 54 -5.77 -1.32 -1.50
C ILE A 54 -5.13 -2.65 -1.12
N SER A 55 -5.07 -3.60 -2.05
CA SER A 55 -4.44 -4.91 -1.80
C SER A 55 -2.95 -4.77 -1.50
N THR A 56 -2.27 -3.88 -2.21
CA THR A 56 -0.84 -3.58 -1.99
C THR A 56 -0.61 -2.91 -0.63
N ALA A 57 -1.44 -1.93 -0.27
CA ALA A 57 -1.39 -1.29 1.04
C ALA A 57 -1.62 -2.29 2.17
N HIS A 58 -2.63 -3.17 2.03
CA HIS A 58 -2.89 -4.23 3.00
C HIS A 58 -1.69 -5.16 3.20
N ARG A 59 -1.05 -5.58 2.10
CA ARG A 59 0.16 -6.39 2.16
C ARG A 59 1.29 -5.68 2.90
N TYR A 60 1.56 -4.42 2.59
CA TYR A 60 2.62 -3.64 3.25
C TYR A 60 2.35 -3.45 4.74
N ILE A 61 1.10 -3.16 5.12
CA ILE A 61 0.71 -3.05 6.52
C ILE A 61 0.92 -4.37 7.26
N THR A 62 0.54 -5.49 6.62
CA THR A 62 0.73 -6.83 7.20
C THR A 62 2.22 -7.16 7.35
N GLU A 63 3.04 -6.86 6.34
CA GLU A 63 4.50 -7.01 6.43
C GLU A 63 5.08 -6.17 7.58
N LEU A 64 4.67 -4.90 7.71
CA LEU A 64 5.13 -4.03 8.80
C LEU A 64 4.66 -4.52 10.18
N ALA A 65 3.46 -5.11 10.25
CA ALA A 65 2.96 -5.70 11.48
C ALA A 65 3.82 -6.88 11.94
N THR A 66 4.11 -7.80 11.03
CA THR A 66 4.89 -9.02 11.30
C THR A 66 6.37 -8.71 11.52
N TYR A 67 6.93 -7.76 10.75
CA TYR A 67 8.34 -7.40 10.84
C TYR A 67 8.75 -6.91 12.24
N GLY A 68 7.83 -6.21 12.93
CA GLY A 68 8.09 -5.72 14.29
C GLY A 68 8.15 -6.79 15.38
N GLU A 69 7.75 -8.04 15.11
CA GLU A 69 7.77 -9.12 16.10
C GLU A 69 9.20 -9.61 16.39
N SER A 70 10.13 -9.47 15.45
CA SER A 70 11.52 -9.88 15.57
C SER A 70 12.50 -8.77 15.97
N VAL A 71 11.99 -7.66 16.49
CA VAL A 71 12.81 -6.47 16.84
C VAL A 71 13.98 -6.76 17.79
N ILE A 72 13.89 -7.81 18.61
CA ILE A 72 14.91 -8.21 19.57
C ILE A 72 16.23 -8.62 18.89
N VAL A 73 16.16 -9.08 17.65
CA VAL A 73 17.31 -9.59 16.87
C VAL A 73 17.74 -8.58 15.79
N TRP A 74 17.11 -7.40 15.73
CA TRP A 74 17.38 -6.43 14.70
C TRP A 74 18.74 -5.75 14.86
N GLU A 75 19.38 -5.53 13.71
CA GLU A 75 20.50 -4.60 13.56
C GLU A 75 20.00 -3.25 13.04
N ASP A 76 20.87 -2.23 13.05
CA ASP A 76 20.57 -0.89 12.52
C ASP A 76 20.13 -0.90 11.05
N THR A 77 20.58 -1.90 10.29
CA THR A 77 20.18 -2.12 8.89
C THR A 77 18.72 -2.51 8.77
N ASP A 78 18.22 -3.36 9.68
CA ASP A 78 16.83 -3.84 9.69
C ASP A 78 15.88 -2.72 10.04
N PHE A 79 16.24 -1.88 11.00
CA PHE A 79 15.44 -0.71 11.35
C PHE A 79 15.36 0.30 10.20
N ARG A 80 16.45 0.53 9.47
CA ARG A 80 16.43 1.40 8.28
C ARG A 80 15.53 0.83 7.18
N GLU A 81 15.52 -0.48 6.99
CA GLU A 81 14.63 -1.13 6.03
C GLU A 81 13.17 -1.03 6.47
N TYR A 82 12.87 -1.28 7.75
CA TYR A 82 11.53 -1.07 8.30
C TYR A 82 11.03 0.36 8.07
N ARG A 83 11.85 1.35 8.38
CA ARG A 83 11.52 2.77 8.18
C ARG A 83 11.26 3.10 6.72
N ARG A 84 12.07 2.57 5.80
CA ARG A 84 11.86 2.73 4.36
C ARG A 84 10.51 2.16 3.92
N LYS A 85 10.18 0.94 4.36
CA LYS A 85 8.90 0.29 4.07
C LYS A 85 7.73 1.08 4.67
N ARG A 86 7.86 1.59 5.88
CA ARG A 86 6.84 2.44 6.49
C ARG A 86 6.57 3.69 5.66
N LEU A 87 7.59 4.41 5.24
CA LEU A 87 7.44 5.62 4.41
C LEU A 87 6.79 5.31 3.06
N GLN A 88 7.10 4.17 2.44
CA GLN A 88 6.44 3.73 1.21
C GLN A 88 4.96 3.43 1.45
N THR A 89 4.64 2.79 2.56
CA THR A 89 3.25 2.50 2.96
C THR A 89 2.47 3.79 3.20
N ASP A 90 3.07 4.74 3.90
CA ASP A 90 2.48 6.05 4.18
C ASP A 90 2.16 6.81 2.88
N SER A 91 3.11 6.86 1.95
CA SER A 91 2.89 7.46 0.63
C SER A 91 1.73 6.80 -0.13
N LEU A 92 1.63 5.48 -0.10
CA LEU A 92 0.54 4.74 -0.74
C LEU A 92 -0.80 5.03 -0.07
N LEU A 93 -0.85 5.10 1.25
CA LEU A 93 -2.04 5.45 2.01
C LEU A 93 -2.53 6.88 1.71
N GLN A 94 -1.62 7.83 1.53
CA GLN A 94 -1.98 9.19 1.13
C GLN A 94 -2.55 9.23 -0.30
N ILE A 95 -2.03 8.45 -1.22
CA ILE A 95 -2.60 8.29 -2.56
C ILE A 95 -4.01 7.70 -2.48
N LEU A 96 -4.20 6.66 -1.68
CA LEU A 96 -5.50 6.03 -1.46
C LEU A 96 -6.51 7.00 -0.82
N LYS A 97 -6.06 7.84 0.11
CA LYS A 97 -6.88 8.88 0.74
C LYS A 97 -7.52 9.82 -0.29
N VAL A 98 -6.76 10.19 -1.33
CA VAL A 98 -7.24 11.05 -2.42
C VAL A 98 -8.12 10.26 -3.39
N SER A 99 -7.71 9.05 -3.78
CA SER A 99 -8.40 8.24 -4.80
C SER A 99 -9.67 7.58 -4.29
N CYS A 100 -9.72 7.23 -2.99
CA CYS A 100 -10.83 6.50 -2.37
C CYS A 100 -11.67 7.36 -1.43
N GLY A 101 -11.55 8.69 -1.47
CA GLY A 101 -12.23 9.60 -0.55
C GLY A 101 -13.75 9.45 -0.46
N THR A 102 -14.36 8.78 -1.45
CA THR A 102 -15.79 8.46 -1.48
C THR A 102 -16.13 7.17 -0.72
N PHE A 103 -15.17 6.22 -0.59
CA PHE A 103 -15.39 4.89 -0.03
C PHE A 103 -14.73 4.68 1.34
N VAL A 104 -13.65 5.39 1.61
CA VAL A 104 -12.88 5.28 2.86
C VAL A 104 -12.84 6.64 3.53
N LEU A 105 -13.20 6.68 4.81
CA LEU A 105 -13.14 7.91 5.59
C LEU A 105 -11.67 8.38 5.71
N PRO A 106 -11.34 9.60 5.25
CA PRO A 106 -9.97 10.13 5.33
C PRO A 106 -9.37 10.05 6.74
N LYS A 107 -10.20 10.22 7.77
CA LYS A 107 -9.81 10.10 9.19
C LYS A 107 -9.29 8.71 9.55
N GLN A 108 -9.79 7.65 8.91
CA GLN A 108 -9.31 6.28 9.17
C GLN A 108 -7.91 6.08 8.64
N ILE A 109 -7.61 6.64 7.46
CA ILE A 109 -6.27 6.60 6.88
C ILE A 109 -5.29 7.41 7.74
N ASP A 110 -5.68 8.60 8.19
CA ASP A 110 -4.84 9.42 9.08
C ASP A 110 -4.56 8.70 10.40
N SER A 111 -5.56 8.05 10.98
CA SER A 111 -5.38 7.24 12.19
C SER A 111 -4.42 6.07 11.97
N LEU A 112 -4.48 5.43 10.81
CA LEU A 112 -3.59 4.33 10.44
C LEU A 112 -2.14 4.81 10.27
N CYS A 113 -1.92 5.93 9.58
CA CYS A 113 -0.60 6.55 9.45
C CYS A 113 -0.02 6.90 10.82
N HIS A 114 -0.82 7.47 11.71
CA HIS A 114 -0.40 7.81 13.07
C HIS A 114 -0.05 6.56 13.89
N LEU A 115 -0.81 5.47 13.75
CA LEU A 115 -0.50 4.20 14.43
C LEU A 115 0.82 3.59 13.93
N LEU A 116 1.08 3.66 12.62
CA LEU A 116 2.34 3.18 12.05
C LEU A 116 3.54 4.02 12.54
N GLU A 117 3.37 5.33 12.66
CA GLU A 117 4.38 6.23 13.21
C GLU A 117 4.64 5.95 14.70
N ALA A 118 3.58 5.82 15.51
CA ALA A 118 3.69 5.46 16.91
C ALA A 118 4.40 4.12 17.11
N LYS A 119 4.10 3.13 16.27
CA LYS A 119 4.79 1.84 16.26
C LYS A 119 6.29 2.00 15.98
N GLU A 120 6.68 2.80 14.98
CA GLU A 120 8.10 3.06 14.68
C GLU A 120 8.83 3.62 15.89
N ILE A 121 8.23 4.60 16.59
CA ILE A 121 8.82 5.20 17.79
C ILE A 121 8.98 4.15 18.92
N HIS A 122 8.00 3.28 19.08
CA HIS A 122 8.11 2.20 20.07
C HIS A 122 9.20 1.19 19.74
N LEU A 123 9.34 0.80 18.48
CA LEU A 123 10.39 -0.11 18.02
C LEU A 123 11.78 0.51 18.23
N LEU A 124 11.95 1.78 17.90
CA LEU A 124 13.19 2.50 18.15
C LEU A 124 13.57 2.50 19.64
N ARG A 125 12.60 2.78 20.51
CA ARG A 125 12.81 2.77 21.97
C ARG A 125 13.21 1.40 22.48
N ILE A 126 12.62 0.33 21.95
CA ILE A 126 12.99 -1.05 22.31
C ILE A 126 14.43 -1.33 21.89
N MET A 127 14.82 -0.99 20.67
CA MET A 127 16.19 -1.15 20.17
C MET A 127 17.22 -0.38 21.03
N GLU A 128 16.95 0.87 21.33
CA GLU A 128 17.82 1.68 22.21
C GLU A 128 17.98 1.05 23.60
N THR A 129 16.90 0.49 24.15
CA THR A 129 16.94 -0.18 25.47
C THR A 129 17.80 -1.45 25.41
N ILE A 130 17.64 -2.26 24.37
CA ILE A 130 18.44 -3.49 24.17
C ILE A 130 19.91 -3.16 23.99
N THR A 131 20.22 -2.14 23.17
CA THR A 131 21.61 -1.71 22.94
C THR A 131 22.27 -1.23 24.25
N ARG A 132 21.58 -0.43 25.05
CA ARG A 132 22.07 0.02 26.36
C ARG A 132 22.30 -1.14 27.33
N GLN A 133 21.40 -2.14 27.35
CA GLN A 133 21.60 -3.33 28.18
C GLN A 133 22.81 -4.14 27.73
N GLY A 134 22.96 -4.36 26.41
CA GLY A 134 24.12 -5.06 25.86
C GLY A 134 25.46 -4.36 26.19
N GLU A 135 25.49 -3.03 26.13
CA GLU A 135 26.67 -2.24 26.55
C GLU A 135 26.94 -2.37 28.05
N ALA A 136 25.93 -2.30 28.89
CA ALA A 136 26.07 -2.45 30.33
C ALA A 136 26.57 -3.86 30.70
N ASP A 137 26.03 -4.90 30.07
CA ASP A 137 26.45 -6.27 30.27
C ASP A 137 27.92 -6.53 29.79
N SER A 138 28.31 -5.92 28.66
CA SER A 138 29.66 -6.00 28.15
C SER A 138 30.69 -5.30 29.07
N LEU A 139 30.28 -4.14 29.63
CA LEU A 139 31.08 -3.42 30.63
C LEU A 139 31.24 -4.22 31.93
N LEU A 140 30.18 -4.89 32.40
CA LEU A 140 30.23 -5.78 33.55
C LEU A 140 31.08 -7.01 33.27
N ALA A 141 30.93 -7.65 32.13
CA ALA A 141 31.72 -8.79 31.72
C ALA A 141 33.24 -8.46 31.61
N ASN A 142 33.57 -7.26 31.16
CA ASN A 142 34.97 -6.78 31.10
C ASN A 142 35.52 -6.36 32.48
N ARG A 143 34.69 -5.94 33.42
CA ARG A 143 35.13 -5.60 34.81
C ARG A 143 35.24 -6.79 35.71
N LEU A 144 34.46 -7.83 35.55
CA LEU A 144 34.48 -9.05 36.36
C LEU A 144 35.85 -9.69 36.45
N PRO A 145 36.63 -9.93 35.37
CA PRO A 145 37.95 -10.53 35.46
C PRO A 145 38.96 -9.63 36.18
N ILE A 146 38.79 -8.30 36.13
CA ILE A 146 39.67 -7.36 36.84
C ILE A 146 39.39 -7.42 38.33
N VAL A 147 38.12 -7.41 38.75
CA VAL A 147 37.74 -7.50 40.17
C VAL A 147 38.13 -8.84 40.79
N ILE A 148 37.96 -9.95 40.06
CA ILE A 148 38.37 -11.29 40.51
C ILE A 148 39.88 -11.35 40.64
N ARG A 149 40.65 -10.78 39.71
CA ARG A 149 42.10 -10.76 39.74
C ARG A 149 42.62 -9.92 40.91
N GLU A 150 41.96 -8.82 41.24
CA GLU A 150 42.31 -7.96 42.38
C GLU A 150 41.95 -8.61 43.71
N ALA A 151 40.80 -9.28 43.83
CA ALA A 151 40.39 -10.05 45.00
C ALA A 151 41.34 -11.26 45.28
N VAL A 152 41.81 -11.93 44.26
CA VAL A 152 42.81 -13.01 44.41
C VAL A 152 44.15 -12.46 44.86
N ARG A 153 44.57 -11.30 44.33
CA ARG A 153 45.84 -10.65 44.73
C ARG A 153 45.84 -10.17 46.16
N THR A 154 44.75 -9.64 46.66
CA THR A 154 44.60 -9.23 48.05
C THR A 154 44.59 -10.42 49.00
N ARG A 155 43.99 -11.55 48.62
CA ARG A 155 44.03 -12.78 49.47
C ARG A 155 45.41 -13.37 49.59
N THR A 156 46.22 -13.36 48.55
CA THR A 156 47.60 -13.87 48.59
C THR A 156 48.54 -12.98 49.42
N VAL A 157 48.27 -11.68 49.53
CA VAL A 157 49.08 -10.77 50.37
C VAL A 157 48.76 -10.92 51.84
N THR A 158 47.49 -11.25 52.19
CA THR A 158 47.06 -11.41 53.61
C THR A 158 47.49 -12.77 54.19
N GLN A 159 47.80 -13.76 53.36
CA GLN A 159 48.26 -15.08 53.84
C GLN A 159 49.76 -15.16 54.07
N LYS A 160 50.53 -14.11 53.74
CA LYS A 160 52.01 -14.07 53.90
C LYS A 160 52.44 -13.23 55.10
N LYS A 161 51.54 -12.88 56.01
CA LYS A 161 51.83 -12.30 57.32
C LYS A 161 51.46 -13.31 58.41
#